data_47558307479674eea49f1218c6f619d9
#
_entry.id   47558307479674eea49f1218c6f619d9
#
_cell.length_a   1.000
_cell.length_b   1.000
_cell.length_c   1.000
_cell.angle_alpha   90.00
_cell.angle_beta   90.00
_cell.angle_gamma   90.00
#
_symmetry.space_group_name_H-M   'P 1'
#
loop_
_entity.id
_entity.type
_entity.pdbx_description
1 polymer ?
#
loop_
_entity_poly.entity_id
_entity_poly.type
_entity_poly.pdbx_seq_one_letter_code
_entity_poly.pdbx_strand_id
1 'polypeptide(L)'
;MSKKSSRTFTGIKLGTHESVAALRNALQARGIRVGKWGNDILDQVTVSPTETQVDLVVVTPADLYFKDGATRIGIYERAVALGLDLCPSEVGPQLRLQYVDQPQDEWLCIAMEPILDSDGYRGVFRLGHERGELWLDGNFGNPHNFWHSFYSWVFLRCK
;
A
#
# COMPACT_ATOMS: atom_id res chain seq x y z
N MET A 1 25.75 11.63 -0.96
CA MET A 1 25.00 11.02 -1.18
C MET A 1 23.84 11.51 -1.30
N SER A 2 23.38 11.44 -2.14
CA SER A 2 22.32 11.91 -2.34
C SER A 2 21.36 11.25 -1.69
N LYS A 3 20.76 11.67 -1.01
CA LYS A 3 19.87 11.11 -0.54
C LYS A 3 18.74 11.10 -1.28
N LYS A 4 18.30 10.14 -1.72
CA LYS A 4 17.15 10.04 -2.37
C LYS A 4 16.15 10.37 -1.40
N SER A 5 15.52 11.40 -1.48
CA SER A 5 14.51 11.74 -0.56
C SER A 5 13.33 10.84 -0.69
N SER A 6 12.66 10.56 0.40
CA SER A 6 11.44 9.79 0.36
C SER A 6 10.38 10.57 -0.38
N ARG A 7 9.59 9.87 -1.16
CA ARG A 7 8.47 10.50 -1.84
C ARG A 7 7.29 10.57 -0.91
N THR A 8 6.46 11.57 -1.09
CA THR A 8 5.24 11.72 -0.31
C THR A 8 4.04 11.85 -1.24
N PHE A 9 2.89 11.40 -0.75
CA PHE A 9 1.62 11.65 -1.40
C PHE A 9 0.82 12.49 -0.43
N THR A 10 0.46 13.70 -0.83
CA THR A 10 -0.23 14.64 0.05
C THR A 10 -1.72 14.65 -0.26
N GLY A 11 -2.53 14.60 0.78
CA GLY A 11 -3.96 14.77 0.60
C GLY A 11 -4.68 13.63 -0.08
N ILE A 12 -4.24 12.41 0.14
CA ILE A 12 -4.92 11.25 -0.41
C ILE A 12 -6.25 11.10 0.32
N LYS A 13 -7.35 11.02 -0.44
CA LYS A 13 -8.69 11.00 0.14
C LYS A 13 -9.12 9.60 0.49
N LEU A 14 -9.71 9.46 1.66
CA LEU A 14 -10.37 8.23 2.10
C LEU A 14 -11.84 8.55 2.33
N GLY A 15 -12.69 7.53 2.29
CA GLY A 15 -14.11 7.73 2.57
C GLY A 15 -14.90 8.39 1.45
N THR A 16 -14.33 8.41 0.23
CA THR A 16 -15.03 9.00 -0.92
C THR A 16 -16.03 8.05 -1.56
N HIS A 17 -16.00 6.78 -1.17
CA HIS A 17 -16.94 5.77 -1.67
C HIS A 17 -17.56 5.11 -0.46
N GLU A 18 -18.85 4.88 -0.51
CA GLU A 18 -19.56 4.43 0.69
C GLU A 18 -19.38 2.95 1.00
N SER A 19 -18.80 2.19 0.12
CA SER A 19 -18.66 0.75 0.34
C SER A 19 -17.53 0.17 -0.46
N VAL A 20 -17.14 -1.06 -0.13
CA VAL A 20 -16.17 -1.81 -0.93
C VAL A 20 -16.71 -2.03 -2.34
N ALA A 21 -18.01 -2.28 -2.48
CA ALA A 21 -18.62 -2.46 -3.80
C ALA A 21 -18.44 -1.20 -4.66
N ALA A 22 -18.60 -0.02 -4.05
CA ALA A 22 -18.40 1.23 -4.77
C ALA A 22 -16.94 1.43 -5.16
N LEU A 23 -16.00 1.07 -4.28
CA LEU A 23 -14.58 1.12 -4.61
C LEU A 23 -14.26 0.17 -5.77
N ARG A 24 -14.79 -1.03 -5.72
CA ARG A 24 -14.56 -2.03 -6.76
C ARG A 24 -15.09 -1.54 -8.10
N ASN A 25 -16.28 -0.93 -8.11
CA ASN A 25 -16.85 -0.37 -9.32
C ASN A 25 -16.01 0.78 -9.87
N ALA A 26 -15.47 1.62 -8.99
CA ALA A 26 -14.62 2.74 -9.41
C ALA A 26 -13.34 2.23 -10.06
N LEU A 27 -12.72 1.19 -9.48
CA LEU A 27 -11.52 0.59 -10.05
C LEU A 27 -11.82 0.01 -11.44
N GLN A 28 -12.93 -0.70 -11.55
CA GLN A 28 -13.32 -1.32 -12.81
C GLN A 28 -13.61 -0.27 -13.87
N ALA A 29 -14.30 0.81 -13.50
CA ALA A 29 -14.66 1.88 -14.43
C ALA A 29 -13.42 2.56 -15.03
N ARG A 30 -12.29 2.51 -14.31
CA ARG A 30 -11.05 3.09 -14.80
C ARG A 30 -10.15 2.09 -15.50
N GLY A 31 -10.61 0.87 -15.69
CA GLY A 31 -9.83 -0.17 -16.35
C GLY A 31 -8.66 -0.67 -15.53
N ILE A 32 -8.71 -0.46 -14.21
CA ILE A 32 -7.65 -0.93 -13.33
C ILE A 32 -7.80 -2.43 -13.12
N ARG A 33 -6.68 -3.15 -13.23
CA ARG A 33 -6.70 -4.58 -13.02
C ARG A 33 -6.58 -4.89 -11.54
N VAL A 34 -7.42 -5.78 -11.05
CA VAL A 34 -7.33 -6.22 -9.66
C VAL A 34 -6.92 -7.69 -9.70
N GLY A 35 -5.75 -7.98 -9.13
CA GLY A 35 -5.23 -9.34 -9.12
C GLY A 35 -6.03 -10.23 -8.19
N LYS A 36 -5.81 -11.54 -8.30
CA LYS A 36 -6.57 -12.51 -7.52
C LYS A 36 -6.49 -12.26 -6.03
N TRP A 37 -5.28 -12.08 -5.52
CA TRP A 37 -5.11 -11.86 -4.08
C TRP A 37 -5.56 -10.49 -3.63
N GLY A 38 -5.39 -9.47 -4.46
CA GLY A 38 -5.92 -8.15 -4.16
C GLY A 38 -7.43 -8.16 -4.11
N ASN A 39 -8.06 -8.90 -5.03
CA ASN A 39 -9.51 -9.02 -5.07
C ASN A 39 -10.02 -9.69 -3.78
N ASP A 40 -9.29 -10.68 -3.30
CA ASP A 40 -9.68 -11.43 -2.12
C ASP A 40 -9.65 -10.56 -0.85
N ILE A 41 -8.59 -9.81 -0.66
CA ILE A 41 -8.49 -8.98 0.53
C ILE A 41 -9.28 -7.68 0.42
N LEU A 42 -9.62 -7.25 -0.80
CA LEU A 42 -10.42 -6.04 -1.01
C LEU A 42 -11.79 -6.17 -0.35
N ASP A 43 -12.37 -7.37 -0.32
CA ASP A 43 -13.67 -7.59 0.30
C ASP A 43 -13.66 -7.27 1.80
N GLN A 44 -12.50 -7.24 2.42
CA GLN A 44 -12.40 -7.06 3.87
C GLN A 44 -11.91 -5.68 4.25
N VAL A 45 -11.84 -4.77 3.29
CA VAL A 45 -11.41 -3.40 3.57
C VAL A 45 -12.49 -2.68 4.37
N THR A 46 -12.06 -1.90 5.36
CA THR A 46 -12.95 -1.05 6.12
C THR A 46 -12.90 0.35 5.52
N VAL A 47 -14.04 0.82 5.06
CA VAL A 47 -14.12 2.14 4.42
C VAL A 47 -14.40 3.19 5.49
N SER A 48 -13.71 4.32 5.43
CA SER A 48 -13.94 5.42 6.36
C SER A 48 -15.39 5.92 6.22
N PRO A 49 -16.08 6.13 7.33
CA PRO A 49 -17.49 6.59 7.27
C PRO A 49 -17.64 8.04 6.81
N THR A 50 -16.57 8.82 6.87
CA THR A 50 -16.58 10.19 6.40
C THR A 50 -15.36 10.43 5.53
N GLU A 51 -15.45 11.44 4.67
CA GLU A 51 -14.31 11.76 3.84
C GLU A 51 -13.22 12.40 4.68
N THR A 52 -12.01 11.87 4.58
CA THR A 52 -10.85 12.38 5.29
C THR A 52 -9.68 12.43 4.31
N GLN A 53 -8.57 13.00 4.73
CA GLN A 53 -7.37 13.03 3.91
C GLN A 53 -6.20 12.57 4.75
N VAL A 54 -5.27 11.87 4.11
CA VAL A 54 -4.05 11.42 4.75
C VAL A 54 -2.86 11.75 3.88
N ASP A 55 -1.71 11.89 4.51
CA ASP A 55 -0.46 12.05 3.79
C ASP A 55 0.31 10.75 3.94
N LEU A 56 0.94 10.33 2.86
CA LEU A 56 1.65 9.06 2.82
C LEU A 56 3.11 9.31 2.45
N VAL A 57 3.99 8.43 2.87
CA VAL A 57 5.40 8.51 2.53
C VAL A 57 5.87 7.15 2.05
N VAL A 58 6.69 7.15 1.02
CA VAL A 58 7.25 5.93 0.44
C VAL A 58 8.67 5.78 0.96
N VAL A 59 8.96 4.65 1.59
CA VAL A 59 10.29 4.36 2.10
C VAL A 59 10.69 2.95 1.72
N THR A 60 12.00 2.73 1.63
CA THR A 60 12.54 1.38 1.42
C THR A 60 13.15 0.90 2.74
N PRO A 61 13.42 -0.39 2.89
CA PRO A 61 14.17 -0.84 4.07
C PRO A 61 15.50 -0.11 4.22
N ALA A 62 16.17 0.23 3.12
CA ALA A 62 17.42 0.99 3.19
C ALA A 62 17.19 2.37 3.81
N ASP A 63 16.07 3.03 3.50
CA ASP A 63 15.73 4.32 4.11
C ASP A 63 15.53 4.20 5.62
N LEU A 64 15.18 3.00 6.08
CA LEU A 64 14.97 2.72 7.48
C LEU A 64 16.23 2.13 8.13
N TYR A 65 17.36 2.27 7.45
CA TYR A 65 18.67 1.82 7.91
C TYR A 65 18.86 0.31 7.94
N PHE A 66 18.09 -0.42 7.13
CA PHE A 66 18.28 -1.84 6.91
C PHE A 66 18.95 -2.02 5.56
N LYS A 67 20.26 -1.84 5.49
CA LYS A 67 20.92 -1.82 4.20
C LYS A 67 20.84 -3.13 3.41
N ASP A 68 20.63 -4.25 4.09
CA ASP A 68 20.51 -5.53 3.41
C ASP A 68 19.08 -6.04 3.37
N GLY A 69 18.15 -5.24 3.89
CA GLY A 69 16.75 -5.66 3.97
C GLY A 69 16.37 -6.11 5.36
N ALA A 70 15.12 -6.47 5.55
CA ALA A 70 14.60 -6.87 6.85
C ALA A 70 13.30 -7.64 6.70
N THR A 71 12.84 -8.25 7.77
CA THR A 71 11.53 -8.89 7.78
C THR A 71 10.44 -7.81 7.81
N ARG A 72 9.23 -8.19 7.41
CA ARG A 72 8.11 -7.24 7.43
C ARG A 72 7.93 -6.63 8.81
N ILE A 73 7.96 -7.47 9.86
CA ILE A 73 7.75 -6.93 11.19
C ILE A 73 8.88 -5.99 11.59
N GLY A 74 10.10 -6.27 11.18
CA GLY A 74 11.24 -5.38 11.44
C GLY A 74 11.07 -4.04 10.76
N ILE A 75 10.60 -4.07 9.50
CA ILE A 75 10.35 -2.85 8.74
C ILE A 75 9.28 -2.00 9.45
N TYR A 76 8.18 -2.62 9.85
CA TYR A 76 7.08 -1.90 10.49
C TYR A 76 7.53 -1.31 11.83
N GLU A 77 8.24 -2.09 12.63
CA GLU A 77 8.69 -1.60 13.94
C GLU A 77 9.64 -0.42 13.81
N ARG A 78 10.56 -0.48 12.86
CA ARG A 78 11.51 0.62 12.67
C ARG A 78 10.79 1.86 12.16
N ALA A 79 9.85 1.70 11.22
CA ALA A 79 9.12 2.84 10.68
C ALA A 79 8.32 3.54 11.78
N VAL A 80 7.64 2.77 12.63
CA VAL A 80 6.88 3.35 13.73
C VAL A 80 7.81 4.05 14.72
N ALA A 81 8.96 3.47 15.01
CA ALA A 81 9.93 4.10 15.89
C ALA A 81 10.45 5.42 15.34
N LEU A 82 10.45 5.57 14.02
CA LEU A 82 10.88 6.80 13.37
C LEU A 82 9.74 7.79 13.12
N GLY A 83 8.55 7.52 13.66
CA GLY A 83 7.45 8.47 13.59
C GLY A 83 6.44 8.23 12.48
N LEU A 84 6.53 7.12 11.77
CA LEU A 84 5.55 6.77 10.75
C LEU A 84 4.50 5.86 11.35
N ASP A 85 3.42 5.62 10.61
CA ASP A 85 2.35 4.76 11.08
C ASP A 85 1.89 3.83 9.97
N LEU A 86 1.15 2.81 10.36
CA LEU A 86 0.57 1.91 9.37
C LEU A 86 -0.62 2.56 8.70
N CYS A 87 -0.85 2.20 7.45
CA CYS A 87 -1.97 2.71 6.68
C CYS A 87 -3.24 1.95 7.00
N PRO A 88 -4.38 2.64 7.05
CA PRO A 88 -5.66 1.94 7.00
C PRO A 88 -5.77 1.13 5.71
N SER A 89 -6.51 0.04 5.74
CA SER A 89 -6.60 -0.84 4.57
C SER A 89 -7.18 -0.14 3.34
N GLU A 90 -8.01 0.87 3.54
CA GLU A 90 -8.60 1.62 2.43
C GLU A 90 -7.55 2.34 1.58
N VAL A 91 -6.36 2.60 2.13
CA VAL A 91 -5.31 3.29 1.39
C VAL A 91 -4.93 2.53 0.12
N GLY A 92 -4.96 1.20 0.14
CA GLY A 92 -4.64 0.42 -1.04
C GLY A 92 -5.48 0.81 -2.26
N PRO A 93 -6.79 0.59 -2.20
CA PRO A 93 -7.64 0.94 -3.34
C PRO A 93 -7.71 2.45 -3.59
N GLN A 94 -7.68 3.28 -2.56
CA GLN A 94 -7.75 4.72 -2.76
C GLN A 94 -6.49 5.27 -3.41
N LEU A 95 -5.32 4.84 -2.97
CA LEU A 95 -4.10 5.30 -3.60
C LEU A 95 -4.05 4.82 -5.05
N ARG A 96 -4.53 3.59 -5.31
CA ARG A 96 -4.58 3.10 -6.69
C ARG A 96 -5.43 4.01 -7.57
N LEU A 97 -6.57 4.45 -7.05
CA LEU A 97 -7.47 5.31 -7.82
C LEU A 97 -6.87 6.70 -8.04
N GLN A 98 -6.11 7.19 -7.08
CA GLN A 98 -5.64 8.59 -7.12
C GLN A 98 -4.23 8.73 -7.68
N TYR A 99 -3.46 7.68 -7.74
CA TYR A 99 -2.09 7.71 -8.27
C TYR A 99 -2.11 7.15 -9.69
N VAL A 100 -2.50 7.99 -10.64
CA VAL A 100 -2.72 7.53 -12.02
C VAL A 100 -1.50 7.64 -12.91
N ASP A 101 -0.51 8.44 -12.52
CA ASP A 101 0.71 8.63 -13.31
C ASP A 101 1.88 7.82 -12.75
N GLN A 102 1.60 6.68 -12.15
CA GLN A 102 2.63 5.80 -11.64
C GLN A 102 3.57 5.37 -12.77
N PRO A 103 4.88 5.45 -12.57
CA PRO A 103 5.81 5.03 -13.61
C PRO A 103 5.67 3.54 -13.95
N GLN A 104 5.95 3.22 -15.22
CA GLN A 104 5.95 1.84 -15.66
C GLN A 104 6.96 1.04 -14.83
N ASP A 105 6.57 -0.17 -14.46
CA ASP A 105 7.38 -1.11 -13.69
C ASP A 105 7.61 -0.75 -12.22
N GLU A 106 6.96 0.30 -11.73
CA GLU A 106 7.01 0.59 -10.31
C GLU A 106 5.97 -0.23 -9.56
N TRP A 107 6.35 -0.77 -8.42
CA TRP A 107 5.42 -1.45 -7.51
C TRP A 107 5.62 -0.89 -6.11
N LEU A 108 4.50 -0.59 -5.45
CA LEU A 108 4.50 -0.08 -4.08
C LEU A 108 3.70 -1.03 -3.21
N CYS A 109 4.25 -1.43 -2.06
CA CYS A 109 3.53 -2.22 -1.07
C CYS A 109 2.95 -1.28 -0.04
N ILE A 110 1.73 -1.55 0.39
CA ILE A 110 1.09 -0.74 1.42
C ILE A 110 1.42 -1.35 2.78
N ALA A 111 2.00 -0.55 3.66
CA ALA A 111 2.29 -0.99 5.02
C ALA A 111 1.00 -0.89 5.83
N MET A 112 0.36 -2.02 6.06
CA MET A 112 -0.94 -2.10 6.70
C MET A 112 -0.99 -3.36 7.55
N GLU A 113 -1.98 -3.44 8.42
CA GLU A 113 -2.23 -4.69 9.11
C GLU A 113 -2.62 -5.72 8.05
N PRO A 114 -1.93 -6.85 7.98
CA PRO A 114 -2.25 -7.84 6.98
C PRO A 114 -3.65 -8.41 7.16
N ILE A 115 -4.29 -8.73 6.04
CA ILE A 115 -5.63 -9.27 6.01
C ILE A 115 -5.52 -10.74 5.60
N LEU A 116 -6.27 -11.62 6.29
CA LEU A 116 -6.30 -13.02 5.92
C LEU A 116 -7.17 -13.18 4.67
N ASP A 117 -6.63 -13.84 3.67
CA ASP A 117 -7.39 -14.12 2.46
C ASP A 117 -8.21 -15.41 2.64
N SER A 118 -8.94 -15.79 1.63
CA SER A 118 -9.82 -16.96 1.71
C SER A 118 -9.05 -18.28 1.87
N ASP A 119 -7.77 -18.28 1.53
CA ASP A 119 -6.92 -19.45 1.68
C ASP A 119 -6.15 -19.45 3.00
N GLY A 120 -6.36 -18.46 3.85
CA GLY A 120 -5.71 -18.37 5.14
C GLY A 120 -4.35 -17.72 5.13
N TYR A 121 -3.93 -17.14 4.01
CA TYR A 121 -2.66 -16.42 3.95
C TYR A 121 -2.86 -14.95 4.29
N ARG A 122 -1.86 -14.37 4.93
CA ARG A 122 -1.90 -12.95 5.25
C ARG A 122 -1.42 -12.14 4.06
N GLY A 123 -2.17 -11.09 3.72
CA GLY A 123 -1.83 -10.26 2.57
C GLY A 123 -1.89 -8.79 2.88
N VAL A 124 -1.07 -8.04 2.16
CA VAL A 124 -1.13 -6.58 2.15
C VAL A 124 -1.32 -6.16 0.70
N PHE A 125 -1.86 -4.97 0.47
CA PHE A 125 -2.02 -4.49 -0.90
C PHE A 125 -0.69 -4.06 -1.48
N ARG A 126 -0.58 -4.24 -2.80
CA ARG A 126 0.48 -3.60 -3.58
C ARG A 126 -0.17 -3.01 -4.81
N LEU A 127 0.39 -1.93 -5.30
CA LEU A 127 -0.09 -1.32 -6.52
C LEU A 127 1.07 -1.09 -7.47
N GLY A 128 0.80 -1.26 -8.74
CA GLY A 128 1.84 -1.20 -9.74
C GLY A 128 1.35 -0.77 -11.11
N HIS A 129 2.31 -0.52 -11.98
CA HIS A 129 2.05 -0.19 -13.38
C HIS A 129 2.92 -1.13 -14.19
N GLU A 130 2.28 -2.06 -14.88
CA GLU A 130 3.01 -3.08 -15.60
C GLU A 130 2.34 -3.36 -16.92
N ARG A 131 3.12 -3.42 -17.96
CA ARG A 131 2.62 -3.69 -19.32
C ARG A 131 1.51 -2.73 -19.74
N GLY A 132 1.66 -1.48 -19.38
CA GLY A 132 0.72 -0.44 -19.76
C GLY A 132 -0.58 -0.43 -18.95
N GLU A 133 -0.67 -1.25 -17.89
CA GLU A 133 -1.88 -1.31 -17.09
C GLU A 133 -1.59 -1.01 -15.63
N LEU A 134 -2.57 -0.38 -14.97
CA LEU A 134 -2.48 -0.13 -13.53
C LEU A 134 -3.10 -1.29 -12.79
N TRP A 135 -2.43 -1.72 -11.72
CA TRP A 135 -2.80 -2.90 -10.96
C TRP A 135 -2.98 -2.61 -9.48
N LEU A 136 -3.95 -3.29 -8.90
CA LEU A 136 -4.06 -3.41 -7.43
C LEU A 136 -4.04 -4.90 -7.15
N ASP A 137 -3.10 -5.35 -6.35
CA ASP A 137 -2.98 -6.77 -6.06
C ASP A 137 -2.56 -6.97 -4.61
N GLY A 138 -2.39 -8.21 -4.20
CA GLY A 138 -1.94 -8.55 -2.87
C GLY A 138 -0.49 -9.03 -2.90
N ASN A 139 0.17 -8.90 -1.77
CA ASN A 139 1.51 -9.41 -1.59
C ASN A 139 1.59 -10.04 -0.20
N PHE A 140 2.66 -10.81 0.04
CA PHE A 140 2.80 -11.56 1.27
C PHE A 140 2.91 -10.65 2.49
N GLY A 141 2.03 -10.87 3.46
CA GLY A 141 2.03 -10.08 4.69
C GLY A 141 2.52 -10.85 5.90
N ASN A 142 3.16 -12.01 5.70
CA ASN A 142 3.67 -12.78 6.81
C ASN A 142 4.73 -11.96 7.56
N PRO A 143 4.69 -11.88 8.89
CA PRO A 143 5.60 -11.02 9.64
C PRO A 143 7.07 -11.38 9.46
N HIS A 144 7.36 -12.63 9.16
CA HIS A 144 8.75 -13.08 9.02
C HIS A 144 9.22 -13.10 7.57
N ASN A 145 8.39 -12.66 6.64
CA ASN A 145 8.78 -12.59 5.25
C ASN A 145 9.86 -11.54 5.09
N PHE A 146 10.94 -11.89 4.39
CA PHE A 146 12.08 -10.99 4.24
C PHE A 146 11.92 -10.13 2.99
N TRP A 147 12.23 -8.85 3.11
CA TRP A 147 12.15 -7.89 2.02
C TRP A 147 13.50 -7.24 1.82
N HIS A 148 13.98 -7.26 0.58
CA HIS A 148 15.27 -6.66 0.25
C HIS A 148 15.22 -5.14 0.39
N SER A 149 16.39 -4.54 0.47
CA SER A 149 16.53 -3.12 0.79
C SER A 149 15.92 -2.16 -0.23
N PHE A 150 15.62 -2.65 -1.44
CA PHE A 150 15.10 -1.77 -2.49
C PHE A 150 13.58 -1.81 -2.65
N TYR A 151 12.86 -2.63 -1.91
CA TYR A 151 11.40 -2.67 -2.03
C TYR A 151 10.78 -1.41 -1.44
N SER A 152 9.78 -0.87 -2.11
CA SER A 152 9.13 0.37 -1.69
C SER A 152 7.87 0.07 -0.88
N TRP A 153 7.78 0.69 0.28
CA TRP A 153 6.65 0.56 1.20
C TRP A 153 6.02 1.91 1.44
N VAL A 154 4.69 1.94 1.48
CA VAL A 154 3.94 3.17 1.73
C VAL A 154 3.47 3.15 3.17
N PHE A 155 3.84 4.16 3.92
CA PHE A 155 3.43 4.34 5.31
C PHE A 155 2.59 5.59 5.46
N LEU A 156 1.83 5.66 6.53
CA LEU A 156 1.07 6.83 6.89
C LEU A 156 2.03 7.81 7.54
N ARG A 157 1.96 9.06 7.11
CA ARG A 157 2.78 10.08 7.73
C ARG A 157 2.04 10.67 8.90
N CYS A 158 2.66 10.63 10.06
CA CYS A 158 2.06 11.21 11.25
C CYS A 158 2.14 12.71 11.19
N LYS A 159 1.13 13.38 11.68
CA LYS A 159 1.09 14.83 11.71
C LYS A 159 1.67 15.39 12.96
#